data_1da2a63e008bfcda1a851af9c8a37d9b
#
_entry.id   1da2a63e008bfcda1a851af9c8a37d9b
#
_cell.length_a   1.000
_cell.length_b   1.000
_cell.length_c   1.000
_cell.angle_alpha   90.00
_cell.angle_beta   90.00
_cell.angle_gamma   90.00
#
_symmetry.space_group_name_H-M   'P 1'
#
loop_
_entity.id
_entity.type
_entity.pdbx_description
1 polymer ?
#
loop_
_entity_poly.entity_id
_entity_poly.type
_entity_poly.pdbx_seq_one_letter_code
_entity_poly.pdbx_strand_id
1 'polypeptide(L)'
;MAAQTQLTFANETIAHGPGEKVPKRIRTIVVDDSPTFLQVTCELLELDPLIDLVARAGKGGEAIETVLKLQPDLVLMDVHMPYLDGLTLAWFFARRFPVARVVLMSTDNTPELQQACEESGAFDFVHKENFRQEFGTVLQRICTDT
;
A
#
# COMPACT_ATOMS: atom_id res chain seq x y z
N MET A 1 12.64 0.53 -18.48
CA MET A 1 11.86 0.62 -18.21
C MET A 1 11.18 0.82 -18.45
N ALA A 2 11.65 0.96 -18.62
CA ALA A 2 11.00 1.49 -18.68
C ALA A 2 10.11 1.57 -18.65
N ALA A 3 9.97 1.37 -18.93
CA ALA A 3 8.91 2.02 -18.88
C ALA A 3 8.53 2.46 -17.72
N GLN A 4 9.08 2.40 -17.06
CA GLN A 4 8.72 2.94 -16.00
C GLN A 4 8.79 4.28 -15.89
N THR A 5 9.37 4.82 -16.56
CA THR A 5 9.60 6.17 -16.33
C THR A 5 8.90 7.04 -17.29
N GLN A 6 8.58 6.54 -18.43
CA GLN A 6 7.88 7.36 -19.38
C GLN A 6 6.50 7.69 -18.97
N LEU A 7 5.85 6.81 -18.25
CA LEU A 7 4.53 7.08 -17.74
C LEU A 7 4.56 8.23 -16.76
N THR A 8 5.59 8.29 -15.98
CA THR A 8 5.77 9.36 -15.04
C THR A 8 5.90 10.68 -15.73
N PHE A 9 6.65 10.72 -16.83
CA PHE A 9 6.76 11.93 -17.58
C PHE A 9 5.43 12.39 -18.10
N ALA A 10 4.60 11.48 -18.59
CA ALA A 10 3.31 11.87 -19.10
C ALA A 10 2.50 12.55 -18.03
N ASN A 11 2.55 12.05 -16.83
CA ASN A 11 1.83 12.69 -15.75
C ASN A 11 2.42 14.01 -15.34
N GLU A 12 3.71 14.12 -15.40
CA GLU A 12 4.36 15.33 -15.00
C GLU A 12 4.20 16.44 -15.99
N THR A 13 4.04 16.08 -17.25
CA THR A 13 3.89 17.08 -18.28
C THR A 13 2.47 17.57 -18.47
N ILE A 14 1.51 16.96 -17.80
CA ILE A 14 0.19 17.51 -17.78
C ILE A 14 0.30 18.88 -17.15
N ALA A 15 -0.07 19.87 -17.90
CA ALA A 15 0.22 21.22 -17.52
C ALA A 15 -0.49 21.62 -16.25
N HIS A 16 0.32 22.02 -15.30
CA HIS A 16 -0.19 22.77 -14.16
C HIS A 16 0.17 24.21 -14.44
N GLY A 17 -0.79 25.09 -14.31
CA GLY A 17 -0.51 26.48 -14.52
C GLY A 17 0.45 27.03 -13.48
N PRO A 18 1.05 28.18 -13.75
CA PRO A 18 1.91 28.82 -12.77
C PRO A 18 1.15 29.05 -11.46
N GLY A 19 1.75 28.62 -10.36
CA GLY A 19 1.09 28.76 -9.07
C GLY A 19 0.21 27.61 -8.66
N GLU A 20 -0.08 26.67 -9.55
CA GLU A 20 -0.84 25.49 -9.18
C GLU A 20 0.04 24.50 -8.46
N LYS A 21 -0.51 23.87 -7.42
CA LYS A 21 0.22 22.84 -6.70
C LYS A 21 0.01 21.52 -7.38
N VAL A 22 1.10 20.77 -7.56
CA VAL A 22 1.02 19.39 -8.03
C VAL A 22 0.47 18.56 -6.88
N PRO A 23 -0.60 17.77 -7.09
CA PRO A 23 -1.14 16.94 -6.02
C PRO A 23 -0.08 15.99 -5.48
N LYS A 24 -0.03 15.86 -4.18
CA LYS A 24 0.90 14.95 -3.55
C LYS A 24 0.42 13.52 -3.79
N ARG A 25 1.29 12.70 -4.32
CA ARG A 25 0.99 11.29 -4.52
C ARG A 25 1.25 10.52 -3.23
N ILE A 26 0.56 9.40 -3.10
CA ILE A 26 0.67 8.54 -1.91
C ILE A 26 1.82 7.58 -2.13
N ARG A 27 2.91 7.77 -1.40
CA ARG A 27 4.09 6.90 -1.49
C ARG A 27 3.75 5.57 -0.87
N THR A 28 3.76 4.52 -1.67
CA THR A 28 3.19 3.23 -1.30
C THR A 28 4.21 2.11 -1.44
N ILE A 29 4.19 1.20 -0.48
CA ILE A 29 4.96 -0.05 -0.51
C ILE A 29 3.97 -1.20 -0.53
N VAL A 30 4.23 -2.23 -1.34
CA VAL A 30 3.45 -3.45 -1.37
C VAL A 30 4.28 -4.60 -0.80
N VAL A 31 3.69 -5.35 0.12
CA VAL A 31 4.35 -6.48 0.76
C VAL A 31 3.47 -7.72 0.60
N ASP A 32 3.97 -8.74 -0.10
CA ASP A 32 3.21 -9.96 -0.33
C ASP A 32 4.20 -11.07 -0.69
N ASP A 33 4.07 -12.24 -0.07
CA ASP A 33 4.97 -13.35 -0.34
C ASP A 33 4.57 -14.16 -1.58
N SER A 34 3.42 -13.87 -2.18
CA SER A 34 3.02 -14.47 -3.45
C SER A 34 3.59 -13.63 -4.60
N PRO A 35 4.57 -14.15 -5.35
CA PRO A 35 5.16 -13.35 -6.43
C PRO A 35 4.14 -12.92 -7.47
N THR A 36 3.18 -13.80 -7.77
CA THR A 36 2.14 -13.49 -8.76
C THR A 36 1.24 -12.37 -8.28
N PHE A 37 0.74 -12.46 -7.05
CA PHE A 37 -0.15 -11.43 -6.53
C PHE A 37 0.60 -10.11 -6.33
N LEU A 38 1.84 -10.18 -5.90
CA LEU A 38 2.68 -8.99 -5.75
C LEU A 38 2.81 -8.25 -7.08
N GLN A 39 3.10 -8.99 -8.15
CA GLN A 39 3.25 -8.38 -9.45
C GLN A 39 1.93 -7.76 -9.94
N VAL A 40 0.84 -8.49 -9.83
CA VAL A 40 -0.46 -7.98 -10.27
C VAL A 40 -0.86 -6.74 -9.50
N THR A 41 -0.68 -6.78 -8.19
CA THR A 41 -1.01 -5.63 -7.35
C THR A 41 -0.19 -4.40 -7.73
N CYS A 42 1.10 -4.59 -7.94
CA CYS A 42 1.97 -3.47 -8.32
C CYS A 42 1.57 -2.90 -9.67
N GLU A 43 1.22 -3.75 -10.63
CA GLU A 43 0.77 -3.27 -11.93
C GLU A 43 -0.51 -2.46 -11.83
N LEU A 44 -1.45 -2.91 -10.99
CA LEU A 44 -2.68 -2.15 -10.79
C LEU A 44 -2.42 -0.79 -10.14
N LEU A 45 -1.55 -0.77 -9.16
CA LEU A 45 -1.23 0.48 -8.46
C LEU A 45 -0.53 1.47 -9.37
N GLU A 46 0.32 0.99 -10.27
CA GLU A 46 1.04 1.87 -11.18
C GLU A 46 0.13 2.56 -12.18
N LEU A 47 -1.08 2.04 -12.36
CA LEU A 47 -2.07 2.70 -13.22
C LEU A 47 -2.82 3.81 -12.51
N ASP A 48 -2.70 3.90 -11.20
CA ASP A 48 -3.45 4.90 -10.43
C ASP A 48 -2.60 6.15 -10.25
N PRO A 49 -3.07 7.30 -10.74
CA PRO A 49 -2.27 8.53 -10.67
C PRO A 49 -2.07 9.05 -9.25
N LEU A 50 -2.85 8.57 -8.27
CA LEU A 50 -2.66 8.97 -6.88
C LEU A 50 -1.54 8.21 -6.20
N ILE A 51 -1.10 7.11 -6.78
CA ILE A 51 -0.14 6.22 -6.14
C ILE A 51 1.26 6.43 -6.70
N ASP A 52 2.22 6.58 -5.80
CA ASP A 52 3.63 6.53 -6.13
C ASP A 52 4.18 5.24 -5.51
N LEU A 53 4.31 4.20 -6.33
CA LEU A 53 4.81 2.92 -5.85
C LEU A 53 6.32 3.01 -5.68
N VAL A 54 6.78 3.07 -4.42
CA VAL A 54 8.20 3.32 -4.15
C VAL A 54 8.98 2.04 -3.87
N ALA A 55 8.32 0.94 -3.52
CA ALA A 55 9.02 -0.33 -3.31
C ALA A 55 8.04 -1.48 -3.21
N ARG A 56 8.59 -2.70 -3.37
CA ARG A 56 7.85 -3.93 -3.14
C ARG A 56 8.73 -4.86 -2.32
N ALA A 57 8.13 -5.71 -1.50
CA ALA A 57 8.85 -6.66 -0.67
C ALA A 57 8.12 -7.99 -0.66
N GLY A 58 8.87 -9.09 -0.64
CA GLY A 58 8.30 -10.44 -0.65
C GLY A 58 8.23 -11.09 0.70
N LYS A 59 8.68 -10.44 1.76
CA LYS A 59 8.64 -11.02 3.11
C LYS A 59 8.76 -9.94 4.16
N GLY A 60 8.39 -10.31 5.39
CA GLY A 60 8.29 -9.36 6.48
C GLY A 60 9.57 -8.65 6.85
N GLY A 61 10.71 -9.35 6.82
CA GLY A 61 11.99 -8.70 7.13
C GLY A 61 12.33 -7.58 6.17
N GLU A 62 12.09 -7.82 4.88
CA GLU A 62 12.29 -6.79 3.87
C GLU A 62 11.34 -5.60 4.09
N ALA A 63 10.11 -5.90 4.53
CA ALA A 63 9.14 -4.84 4.77
C ALA A 63 9.65 -3.89 5.85
N ILE A 64 10.19 -4.43 6.94
CA ILE A 64 10.71 -3.59 8.03
C ILE A 64 11.83 -2.70 7.52
N GLU A 65 12.80 -3.28 6.82
CA GLU A 65 13.91 -2.49 6.28
C GLU A 65 13.43 -1.41 5.34
N THR A 66 12.48 -1.74 4.49
CA THR A 66 11.97 -0.84 3.48
C THR A 66 11.20 0.33 4.10
N VAL A 67 10.38 0.04 5.11
CA VAL A 67 9.63 1.08 5.81
C VAL A 67 10.59 2.02 6.54
N LEU A 68 11.59 1.48 7.21
CA LEU A 68 12.60 2.28 7.88
C LEU A 68 13.32 3.21 6.92
N LYS A 69 13.68 2.69 5.76
CA LYS A 69 14.50 3.43 4.80
C LYS A 69 13.70 4.47 4.04
N LEU A 70 12.50 4.11 3.60
CA LEU A 70 11.73 4.96 2.69
C LEU A 70 10.64 5.77 3.35
N GLN A 71 10.21 5.39 4.54
CA GLN A 71 9.16 6.07 5.30
C GLN A 71 7.94 6.39 4.43
N PRO A 72 7.21 5.35 3.97
CA PRO A 72 6.10 5.53 3.06
C PRO A 72 4.88 6.13 3.75
N ASP A 73 3.93 6.58 2.93
CA ASP A 73 2.62 7.01 3.44
C ASP A 73 1.67 5.82 3.63
N LEU A 74 1.85 4.79 2.84
CA LEU A 74 0.94 3.63 2.82
C LEU A 74 1.73 2.34 2.67
N VAL A 75 1.40 1.35 3.50
CA VAL A 75 1.93 0.00 3.39
C VAL A 75 0.76 -0.93 3.11
N LEU A 76 0.73 -1.53 1.93
CA LEU A 76 -0.30 -2.48 1.52
C LEU A 76 0.30 -3.87 1.68
N MET A 77 -0.22 -4.67 2.62
CA MET A 77 0.49 -5.84 3.10
C MET A 77 -0.40 -7.05 3.29
N ASP A 78 0.07 -8.20 2.80
CA ASP A 78 -0.61 -9.46 2.99
C ASP A 78 -0.60 -9.85 4.47
N VAL A 79 -1.71 -10.40 4.95
CA VAL A 79 -1.80 -10.90 6.33
C VAL A 79 -0.95 -12.16 6.50
N HIS A 80 -1.05 -13.08 5.54
CA HIS A 80 -0.46 -14.41 5.69
C HIS A 80 0.90 -14.49 5.01
N MET A 81 1.95 -14.32 5.78
CA MET A 81 3.32 -14.47 5.30
C MET A 81 4.09 -15.36 6.26
N PRO A 82 5.02 -16.18 5.75
CA PRO A 82 5.80 -17.05 6.64
C PRO A 82 6.71 -16.26 7.56
N TYR A 83 6.93 -16.80 8.75
CA TYR A 83 7.84 -16.30 9.78
C TYR A 83 7.37 -15.03 10.47
N LEU A 84 6.96 -14.01 9.73
CA LEU A 84 6.55 -12.74 10.32
C LEU A 84 5.32 -12.25 9.57
N ASP A 85 4.14 -12.46 10.18
CA ASP A 85 2.89 -12.21 9.49
C ASP A 85 2.50 -10.73 9.50
N GLY A 86 1.52 -10.40 8.65
CA GLY A 86 1.10 -9.04 8.46
C GLY A 86 0.44 -8.42 9.68
N LEU A 87 -0.27 -9.22 10.49
CA LEU A 87 -0.90 -8.69 11.70
C LEU A 87 0.15 -8.20 12.68
N THR A 88 1.20 -8.99 12.88
CA THR A 88 2.29 -8.62 13.78
C THR A 88 2.99 -7.36 13.26
N LEU A 89 3.24 -7.30 11.96
CA LEU A 89 3.88 -6.13 11.37
C LEU A 89 2.99 -4.90 11.44
N ALA A 90 1.68 -5.05 11.23
CA ALA A 90 0.76 -3.93 11.32
C ALA A 90 0.77 -3.34 12.73
N TRP A 91 0.76 -4.21 13.73
CA TRP A 91 0.85 -3.78 15.12
C TRP A 91 2.15 -3.00 15.38
N PHE A 92 3.25 -3.51 14.85
CA PHE A 92 4.55 -2.87 15.01
C PHE A 92 4.60 -1.52 14.30
N PHE A 93 4.15 -1.48 13.03
CA PHE A 93 4.20 -0.25 12.25
C PHE A 93 3.28 0.83 12.82
N ALA A 94 2.10 0.44 13.30
CA ALA A 94 1.16 1.42 13.86
C ALA A 94 1.76 2.14 15.07
N ARG A 95 2.60 1.46 15.81
CA ARG A 95 3.21 2.04 17.02
C ARG A 95 4.54 2.72 16.76
N ARG A 96 5.29 2.19 15.81
CA ARG A 96 6.63 2.69 15.55
C ARG A 96 6.66 3.76 14.45
N PHE A 97 5.73 3.66 13.48
CA PHE A 97 5.67 4.57 12.34
C PHE A 97 4.23 5.03 12.14
N PRO A 98 3.68 5.81 13.06
CA PRO A 98 2.24 6.13 13.02
C PRO A 98 1.80 6.95 11.83
N VAL A 99 2.73 7.57 11.10
CA VAL A 99 2.38 8.32 9.90
C VAL A 99 2.04 7.39 8.74
N ALA A 100 2.67 6.22 8.70
CA ALA A 100 2.40 5.24 7.65
C ALA A 100 1.10 4.50 7.94
N ARG A 101 0.16 4.58 7.01
CA ARG A 101 -1.07 3.81 7.13
C ARG A 101 -0.84 2.40 6.61
N VAL A 102 -1.30 1.41 7.36
CA VAL A 102 -1.19 0.02 6.96
C VAL A 102 -2.55 -0.48 6.51
N VAL A 103 -2.62 -1.01 5.29
CA VAL A 103 -3.81 -1.66 4.77
C VAL A 103 -3.46 -3.13 4.59
N LEU A 104 -4.19 -3.99 5.28
CA LEU A 104 -3.94 -5.42 5.21
C LEU A 104 -4.78 -6.07 4.12
N MET A 105 -4.26 -7.13 3.53
CA MET A 105 -4.93 -7.88 2.46
C MET A 105 -4.96 -9.35 2.80
N SER A 106 -6.01 -10.04 2.40
CA SER A 106 -6.07 -11.49 2.54
C SER A 106 -7.08 -12.09 1.57
N THR A 107 -6.87 -13.36 1.21
CA THR A 107 -7.90 -14.14 0.51
C THR A 107 -8.98 -14.61 1.47
N ASP A 108 -8.69 -14.65 2.77
CA ASP A 108 -9.68 -14.95 3.79
C ASP A 108 -10.48 -13.69 4.12
N ASN A 109 -11.76 -13.89 4.45
CA ASN A 109 -12.64 -12.77 4.75
C ASN A 109 -13.57 -13.14 5.90
N THR A 110 -13.01 -13.76 6.95
CA THR A 110 -13.80 -14.14 8.11
C THR A 110 -13.97 -12.96 9.06
N PRO A 111 -15.06 -12.93 9.83
CA PRO A 111 -15.22 -11.88 10.84
C PRO A 111 -14.08 -11.87 11.86
N GLU A 112 -13.55 -13.05 12.20
CA GLU A 112 -12.43 -13.15 13.15
C GLU A 112 -11.20 -12.45 12.60
N LEU A 113 -10.89 -12.65 11.32
CA LEU A 113 -9.72 -12.01 10.72
C LEU A 113 -9.93 -10.51 10.62
N GLN A 114 -11.12 -10.07 10.24
CA GLN A 114 -11.40 -8.63 10.16
C GLN A 114 -11.23 -7.97 11.51
N GLN A 115 -11.71 -8.62 12.57
CA GLN A 115 -11.54 -8.09 13.91
C GLN A 115 -10.08 -8.03 14.31
N ALA A 116 -9.31 -9.08 14.00
CA ALA A 116 -7.89 -9.09 14.30
C ALA A 116 -7.16 -7.95 13.58
N CYS A 117 -7.55 -7.66 12.34
CA CYS A 117 -6.98 -6.55 11.60
C CYS A 117 -7.28 -5.21 12.26
N GLU A 118 -8.51 -5.01 12.71
CA GLU A 118 -8.85 -3.78 13.44
C GLU A 118 -8.03 -3.64 14.72
N GLU A 119 -7.89 -4.72 15.45
CA GLU A 119 -7.15 -4.69 16.71
C GLU A 119 -5.66 -4.48 16.52
N SER A 120 -5.15 -4.81 15.34
CA SER A 120 -3.73 -4.64 15.05
C SER A 120 -3.33 -3.17 14.91
N GLY A 121 -4.30 -2.29 14.71
CA GLY A 121 -4.03 -0.88 14.44
C GLY A 121 -3.92 -0.57 12.96
N ALA A 122 -4.26 -1.52 12.08
CA ALA A 122 -4.27 -1.26 10.65
C ALA A 122 -5.34 -0.24 10.30
N PHE A 123 -5.07 0.56 9.28
CA PHE A 123 -6.01 1.56 8.82
C PHE A 123 -7.25 0.91 8.18
N ASP A 124 -7.05 -0.18 7.44
CA ASP A 124 -8.15 -0.86 6.79
C ASP A 124 -7.74 -2.27 6.36
N PHE A 125 -8.70 -3.02 5.84
CA PHE A 125 -8.53 -4.38 5.36
C PHE A 125 -9.18 -4.52 4.00
N VAL A 126 -8.54 -5.22 3.07
CA VAL A 126 -9.02 -5.44 1.71
C VAL A 126 -9.00 -6.92 1.41
N HIS A 127 -10.11 -7.42 0.88
CA HIS A 127 -10.20 -8.80 0.43
C HIS A 127 -9.57 -8.92 -0.95
N LYS A 128 -8.61 -9.82 -1.12
CA LYS A 128 -7.83 -9.91 -2.36
C LYS A 128 -8.69 -10.15 -3.60
N GLU A 129 -9.77 -10.91 -3.46
CA GLU A 129 -10.62 -11.21 -4.60
C GLU A 129 -11.40 -10.00 -5.11
N ASN A 130 -11.57 -8.99 -4.27
CA ASN A 130 -12.26 -7.77 -4.65
C ASN A 130 -11.33 -6.57 -4.55
N PHE A 131 -10.05 -6.78 -4.81
CA PHE A 131 -9.02 -5.80 -4.52
C PHE A 131 -9.31 -4.44 -5.16
N ARG A 132 -9.61 -4.41 -6.44
CA ARG A 132 -9.76 -3.13 -7.14
C ARG A 132 -10.86 -2.27 -6.54
N GLN A 133 -12.01 -2.89 -6.27
CA GLN A 133 -13.14 -2.17 -5.75
C GLN A 133 -12.91 -1.71 -4.31
N GLU A 134 -12.42 -2.61 -3.48
CA GLU A 134 -12.23 -2.30 -2.07
C GLU A 134 -11.09 -1.33 -1.84
N PHE A 135 -10.01 -1.49 -2.60
CA PHE A 135 -8.88 -0.57 -2.48
C PHE A 135 -9.25 0.84 -2.95
N GLY A 136 -10.11 0.94 -3.96
CA GLY A 136 -10.62 2.24 -4.38
C GLY A 136 -11.32 2.98 -3.26
N THR A 137 -12.14 2.26 -2.49
CA THR A 137 -12.82 2.83 -1.34
C THR A 137 -11.82 3.26 -0.27
N VAL A 138 -10.81 2.43 -0.04
CA VAL A 138 -9.76 2.75 0.93
C VAL A 138 -9.00 4.02 0.52
N LEU A 139 -8.68 4.16 -0.75
CA LEU A 139 -7.99 5.36 -1.23
C LEU A 139 -8.81 6.61 -1.00
N GLN A 140 -10.12 6.54 -1.20
CA GLN A 140 -10.98 7.68 -0.93
C GLN A 140 -10.90 8.07 0.54
N ARG A 141 -10.90 7.09 1.44
CA ARG A 141 -10.78 7.37 2.86
C ARG A 141 -9.44 8.00 3.21
N ILE A 142 -8.36 7.53 2.60
CA ILE A 142 -7.04 8.11 2.84
C ILE A 142 -7.02 9.56 2.38
N CYS A 143 -7.58 9.84 1.22
CA CYS A 143 -7.58 11.19 0.68
C CYS A 143 -8.43 12.16 1.50
N THR A 144 -9.53 11.68 2.07
CA THR A 144 -10.40 12.56 2.87
C THR A 144 -9.87 12.71 4.30
N ASP A 145 -8.99 11.83 4.74
CA ASP A 145 -8.48 11.83 6.10
C ASP A 145 -7.25 12.72 6.25
N THR A 146 -6.81 13.34 5.18
CA THR A 146 -5.67 14.27 5.22
C THR A 146 -6.11 15.76 5.08
#